data_a9648caf8ffbde02011efb11aadd8d4a
#
_entry.id   a9648caf8ffbde02011efb11aadd8d4a
#
_cell.length_a   1.000
_cell.length_b   1.000
_cell.length_c   1.000
_cell.angle_alpha   90.00
_cell.angle_beta   90.00
_cell.angle_gamma   90.00
#
_symmetry.space_group_name_H-M   'P 1'
#
loop_
_entity.id
_entity.type
_entity.pdbx_description
1 polymer ?
#
loop_
_entity_poly.entity_id
_entity_poly.type
_entity_poly.pdbx_seq_one_letter_code
_entity_poly.pdbx_strand_id
1 'polypeptide(L)'
;IRFRVYDDGMGLRYEFPQQEQLNYFVIKEERTEFAMAGDHTAYWIPGDYDTQEYETVISRLSEIRGKMKEAITPNSSQTPFSDTGVQTSLQLKTDDGLYINIHEAACVNYATMHLNLDDKTMTFSSWLTPDGQGMKGYIQTPFNTPWRTVMVSDDARDMLASNLILNLNEPCKIEDTSWIKPVKYCGVWWEMIVGKGTWSYTNDLPSVHLGQTDYTKCKPNGTHSANNEKVKRYIDFAAKNGLDQVLVEGWNEGW
;
A
#
# COMPACT_ATOMS: atom_id res chain seq x y z
N ILE A 1 -15.43 -20.32 -6.29
CA ILE A 1 -14.31 -20.00 -5.40
C ILE A 1 -13.25 -21.06 -5.62
N ARG A 2 -11.98 -20.63 -5.69
CA ARG A 2 -10.81 -21.51 -5.77
C ARG A 2 -9.95 -21.34 -4.52
N PHE A 3 -9.46 -22.45 -4.00
CA PHE A 3 -8.46 -22.49 -2.93
C PHE A 3 -7.16 -23.10 -3.46
N ARG A 4 -6.04 -22.58 -2.98
CA ARG A 4 -4.70 -23.22 -3.08
C ARG A 4 -4.11 -23.26 -1.68
N VAL A 5 -3.61 -24.42 -1.30
CA VAL A 5 -3.02 -24.68 0.02
C VAL A 5 -1.57 -25.08 -0.15
N TYR A 6 -0.72 -24.54 0.71
CA TYR A 6 0.72 -24.77 0.76
C TYR A 6 1.12 -25.03 2.22
N ASP A 7 2.33 -25.48 2.44
CA ASP A 7 2.84 -25.80 3.79
C ASP A 7 2.87 -24.56 4.72
N ASP A 8 3.00 -23.36 4.15
CA ASP A 8 3.10 -22.08 4.86
C ASP A 8 1.79 -21.28 4.88
N GLY A 9 0.72 -21.77 4.24
CA GLY A 9 -0.54 -21.05 4.23
C GLY A 9 -1.46 -21.41 3.06
N MET A 10 -2.42 -20.53 2.84
CA MET A 10 -3.41 -20.73 1.77
C MET A 10 -3.79 -19.40 1.09
N GLY A 11 -4.29 -19.53 -0.13
CA GLY A 11 -4.98 -18.47 -0.85
C GLY A 11 -6.37 -18.91 -1.28
N LEU A 12 -7.31 -17.99 -1.27
CA LEU A 12 -8.63 -18.14 -1.89
C LEU A 12 -8.89 -16.99 -2.86
N ARG A 13 -9.61 -17.25 -3.94
CA ARG A 13 -10.09 -16.21 -4.86
C ARG A 13 -11.43 -16.56 -5.48
N TYR A 14 -12.10 -15.55 -6.00
CA TYR A 14 -13.30 -15.72 -6.82
C TYR A 14 -12.91 -15.82 -8.29
N GLU A 15 -13.50 -16.77 -9.01
CA GLU A 15 -13.29 -16.97 -10.44
C GLU A 15 -14.62 -16.79 -11.16
N PHE A 16 -14.62 -15.96 -12.18
CA PHE A 16 -15.75 -15.69 -13.06
C PHE A 16 -15.42 -16.22 -14.47
N PRO A 17 -15.80 -17.48 -14.78
CA PRO A 17 -15.56 -18.03 -16.11
C PRO A 17 -16.39 -17.31 -17.16
N GLN A 18 -16.01 -17.49 -18.42
CA GLN A 18 -16.83 -17.03 -19.55
C GLN A 18 -18.22 -17.66 -19.48
N GLN A 19 -19.26 -16.83 -19.57
CA GLN A 19 -20.66 -17.26 -19.53
C GLN A 19 -21.55 -16.23 -20.23
N GLU A 20 -22.65 -16.69 -20.84
CA GLU A 20 -23.51 -15.83 -21.65
C GLU A 20 -24.23 -14.76 -20.84
N GLN A 21 -24.63 -15.06 -19.62
CA GLN A 21 -25.47 -14.18 -18.80
C GLN A 21 -24.66 -13.20 -17.93
N LEU A 22 -23.36 -13.36 -17.80
CA LEU A 22 -22.48 -12.52 -16.99
C LEU A 22 -21.19 -12.22 -17.74
N ASN A 23 -21.26 -11.26 -18.64
CA ASN A 23 -20.13 -10.88 -19.46
C ASN A 23 -19.39 -9.64 -18.93
N TYR A 24 -20.15 -8.64 -18.50
CA TYR A 24 -19.63 -7.40 -17.92
C TYR A 24 -20.44 -7.00 -16.69
N PHE A 25 -19.75 -6.69 -15.59
CA PHE A 25 -20.41 -6.25 -14.35
C PHE A 25 -19.47 -5.41 -13.47
N VAL A 26 -20.07 -4.74 -12.50
CA VAL A 26 -19.35 -3.87 -11.55
C VAL A 26 -19.39 -4.50 -10.17
N ILE A 27 -18.23 -4.55 -9.52
CA ILE A 27 -18.11 -4.94 -8.12
C ILE A 27 -18.34 -3.71 -7.25
N LYS A 28 -19.31 -3.78 -6.37
CA LYS A 28 -19.56 -2.76 -5.34
C LYS A 28 -18.93 -3.13 -4.01
N GLU A 29 -18.94 -4.41 -3.67
CA GLU A 29 -18.36 -4.93 -2.43
C GLU A 29 -17.84 -6.35 -2.65
N GLU A 30 -16.78 -6.69 -1.94
CA GLU A 30 -16.35 -8.05 -1.68
C GLU A 30 -16.52 -8.30 -0.18
N ARG A 31 -17.18 -9.42 0.18
CA ARG A 31 -17.51 -9.74 1.57
C ARG A 31 -16.77 -11.00 2.03
N THR A 32 -15.47 -11.03 1.79
CA THR A 32 -14.60 -12.08 2.34
C THR A 32 -14.38 -11.78 3.82
N GLU A 33 -14.56 -12.77 4.66
CA GLU A 33 -14.42 -12.66 6.11
C GLU A 33 -13.30 -13.55 6.63
N PHE A 34 -12.61 -13.07 7.67
CA PHE A 34 -11.56 -13.77 8.40
C PHE A 34 -11.95 -13.74 9.88
N ALA A 35 -12.62 -14.79 10.35
CA ALA A 35 -13.02 -14.94 11.74
C ALA A 35 -11.82 -15.41 12.57
N MET A 36 -11.42 -14.60 13.54
CA MET A 36 -10.33 -14.95 14.46
C MET A 36 -10.84 -15.81 15.61
N ALA A 37 -10.05 -16.79 16.01
CA ALA A 37 -10.40 -17.71 17.09
C ALA A 37 -10.35 -17.05 18.49
N GLY A 38 -9.81 -15.84 18.58
CA GLY A 38 -9.70 -15.12 19.84
C GLY A 38 -9.23 -13.67 19.67
N ASP A 39 -9.09 -12.98 20.79
CA ASP A 39 -8.56 -11.62 20.86
C ASP A 39 -7.04 -11.64 20.79
N HIS A 40 -6.51 -11.79 19.58
CA HIS A 40 -5.08 -11.92 19.31
C HIS A 40 -4.33 -10.60 19.46
N THR A 41 -3.02 -10.66 19.67
CA THR A 41 -2.14 -9.50 19.50
C THR A 41 -1.99 -9.18 18.01
N ALA A 42 -2.27 -7.94 17.64
CA ALA A 42 -2.13 -7.44 16.28
C ALA A 42 -0.97 -6.44 16.17
N TYR A 43 -0.24 -6.50 15.06
CA TYR A 43 0.73 -5.50 14.60
C TYR A 43 0.08 -4.82 13.40
N TRP A 44 -0.40 -3.61 13.58
CA TRP A 44 -1.28 -2.97 12.63
C TRP A 44 -0.97 -1.48 12.45
N ILE A 45 -1.41 -0.94 11.31
CA ILE A 45 -1.50 0.49 11.06
C ILE A 45 -2.93 0.84 10.65
N PRO A 46 -3.38 2.10 10.82
CA PRO A 46 -4.70 2.56 10.41
C PRO A 46 -5.01 2.22 8.96
N GLY A 47 -6.24 1.79 8.71
CA GLY A 47 -6.77 1.60 7.36
C GLY A 47 -7.02 2.94 6.70
N ASP A 48 -6.30 3.21 5.61
CA ASP A 48 -6.33 4.48 4.89
C ASP A 48 -6.19 4.23 3.39
N TYR A 49 -6.94 4.97 2.56
CA TYR A 49 -6.92 4.79 1.11
C TYR A 49 -5.74 5.49 0.43
N ASP A 50 -5.14 6.49 1.06
CA ASP A 50 -4.14 7.35 0.44
C ASP A 50 -2.71 7.08 0.93
N THR A 51 -2.56 6.58 2.16
CA THR A 51 -1.23 6.40 2.77
C THR A 51 -1.11 5.11 3.57
N GLN A 52 0.14 4.61 3.68
CA GLN A 52 0.56 3.55 4.61
C GLN A 52 1.68 4.04 5.54
N GLU A 53 1.92 5.34 5.60
CA GLU A 53 3.04 5.95 6.33
C GLU A 53 2.68 6.24 7.79
N TYR A 54 2.09 5.26 8.45
CA TYR A 54 1.81 5.27 9.88
C TYR A 54 2.80 4.42 10.66
N GLU A 55 3.03 4.75 11.93
CA GLU A 55 3.78 3.87 12.82
C GLU A 55 2.96 2.62 13.16
N THR A 56 3.65 1.47 13.23
CA THR A 56 3.00 0.22 13.63
C THR A 56 2.57 0.27 15.08
N VAL A 57 1.30 0.03 15.32
CA VAL A 57 0.70 -0.13 16.65
C VAL A 57 0.65 -1.61 17.02
N ILE A 58 1.00 -1.91 18.27
CA ILE A 58 0.89 -3.26 18.83
C ILE A 58 -0.20 -3.23 19.89
N SER A 59 -1.25 -4.02 19.70
CA SER A 59 -2.37 -4.11 20.64
C SER A 59 -3.16 -5.40 20.50
N ARG A 60 -4.08 -5.66 21.42
CA ARG A 60 -5.13 -6.67 21.21
C ARG A 60 -6.09 -6.19 20.11
N LEU A 61 -6.77 -7.12 19.46
CA LEU A 61 -7.81 -6.79 18.46
C LEU A 61 -8.91 -5.91 19.07
N SER A 62 -9.34 -6.23 20.28
CA SER A 62 -10.36 -5.49 21.04
C SER A 62 -9.96 -4.03 21.36
N GLU A 63 -8.66 -3.71 21.33
CA GLU A 63 -8.15 -2.37 21.64
C GLU A 63 -8.01 -1.48 20.40
N ILE A 64 -8.12 -2.01 19.19
CA ILE A 64 -7.89 -1.26 17.93
C ILE A 64 -8.74 0.00 17.90
N ARG A 65 -10.05 -0.11 18.17
CA ARG A 65 -10.97 1.04 18.18
C ARG A 65 -10.52 2.14 19.14
N GLY A 66 -10.11 1.76 20.34
CA GLY A 66 -9.67 2.71 21.37
C GLY A 66 -8.37 3.44 21.03
N LYS A 67 -7.50 2.81 20.25
CA LYS A 67 -6.19 3.33 19.85
C LYS A 67 -6.20 4.03 18.49
N MET A 68 -7.23 3.84 17.68
CA MET A 68 -7.27 4.34 16.29
C MET A 68 -7.01 5.83 16.18
N LYS A 69 -7.66 6.63 17.01
CA LYS A 69 -7.51 8.09 16.96
C LYS A 69 -6.07 8.57 17.20
N GLU A 70 -5.35 7.89 18.08
CA GLU A 70 -3.95 8.19 18.40
C GLU A 70 -3.00 7.65 17.32
N ALA A 71 -3.35 6.52 16.71
CA ALA A 71 -2.58 5.89 15.63
C ALA A 71 -2.60 6.70 14.32
N ILE A 72 -3.67 7.46 14.07
CA ILE A 72 -3.76 8.33 12.88
C ILE A 72 -2.93 9.59 13.13
N THR A 73 -1.65 9.51 12.78
CA THR A 73 -0.73 10.66 12.83
C THR A 73 -0.82 11.47 11.54
N PRO A 74 -0.50 12.79 11.56
CA PRO A 74 -0.58 13.63 10.37
C PRO A 74 0.31 13.14 9.23
N ASN A 75 -0.23 13.10 8.04
CA ASN A 75 0.43 12.74 6.79
C ASN A 75 0.08 13.75 5.68
N SER A 76 0.80 13.71 4.56
CA SER A 76 0.59 14.64 3.44
C SER A 76 -0.77 14.43 2.75
N SER A 77 -1.25 13.20 2.71
CA SER A 77 -2.59 12.83 2.22
C SER A 77 -3.13 11.71 3.08
N GLN A 78 -4.39 11.81 3.50
CA GLN A 78 -5.01 10.86 4.43
C GLN A 78 -6.50 10.71 4.13
N THR A 79 -6.94 9.47 4.04
CA THR A 79 -8.37 9.10 3.94
C THR A 79 -8.64 7.85 4.79
N PRO A 80 -8.54 7.94 6.13
CA PRO A 80 -8.88 6.83 7.01
C PRO A 80 -10.38 6.50 6.89
N PHE A 81 -10.73 5.23 6.78
CA PHE A 81 -12.10 4.84 6.43
C PHE A 81 -12.94 4.31 7.59
N SER A 82 -12.32 3.93 8.72
CA SER A 82 -13.05 3.32 9.84
C SER A 82 -12.26 3.39 11.14
N ASP A 83 -12.99 3.40 12.27
CA ASP A 83 -12.40 3.33 13.62
C ASP A 83 -11.79 1.95 13.94
N THR A 84 -12.02 0.93 13.12
CA THR A 84 -11.49 -0.42 13.27
C THR A 84 -10.87 -0.94 11.99
N GLY A 85 -10.67 -0.05 11.01
CA GLY A 85 -10.01 -0.36 9.74
C GLY A 85 -8.50 -0.47 9.90
N VAL A 86 -7.91 -1.51 9.31
CA VAL A 86 -6.46 -1.74 9.30
C VAL A 86 -5.95 -2.05 7.90
N GLN A 87 -4.68 -1.77 7.65
CA GLN A 87 -4.01 -2.11 6.41
C GLN A 87 -3.73 -3.61 6.32
N THR A 88 -3.60 -4.11 5.10
CA THR A 88 -2.85 -5.32 4.81
C THR A 88 -1.42 -4.94 4.39
N SER A 89 -0.41 -5.69 4.69
CA SER A 89 -0.39 -7.01 5.34
C SER A 89 -0.61 -6.86 6.86
N LEU A 90 -1.61 -7.58 7.37
CA LEU A 90 -1.89 -7.60 8.81
C LEU A 90 -1.17 -8.78 9.46
N GLN A 91 -0.37 -8.50 10.49
CA GLN A 91 0.32 -9.53 11.25
C GLN A 91 -0.33 -9.71 12.63
N LEU A 92 -0.61 -10.96 12.97
CA LEU A 92 -1.19 -11.33 14.26
C LEU A 92 -0.28 -12.33 14.99
N LYS A 93 -0.39 -12.37 16.31
CA LYS A 93 0.19 -13.40 17.17
C LYS A 93 -0.88 -13.91 18.13
N THR A 94 -1.10 -15.22 18.12
CA THR A 94 -2.03 -15.88 19.05
C THR A 94 -1.40 -16.11 20.41
N ASP A 95 -2.20 -16.35 21.44
CA ASP A 95 -1.69 -16.59 22.79
C ASP A 95 -0.99 -17.95 22.92
N ASP A 96 -1.31 -18.90 22.06
CA ASP A 96 -0.66 -20.22 21.97
C ASP A 96 0.59 -20.22 21.06
N GLY A 97 1.00 -19.05 20.56
CA GLY A 97 2.30 -18.85 19.94
C GLY A 97 2.32 -18.90 18.42
N LEU A 98 1.17 -19.02 17.75
CA LEU A 98 1.11 -18.96 16.29
C LEU A 98 1.21 -17.52 15.79
N TYR A 99 1.84 -17.35 14.64
CA TYR A 99 1.85 -16.13 13.86
C TYR A 99 0.93 -16.30 12.66
N ILE A 100 0.09 -15.31 12.40
CA ILE A 100 -0.87 -15.30 11.30
C ILE A 100 -0.65 -14.03 10.49
N ASN A 101 -0.53 -14.15 9.17
CA ASN A 101 -0.48 -13.00 8.28
C ASN A 101 -1.66 -13.05 7.31
N ILE A 102 -2.39 -11.94 7.20
CA ILE A 102 -3.48 -11.77 6.23
C ILE A 102 -3.04 -10.73 5.21
N HIS A 103 -3.03 -11.12 3.93
CA HIS A 103 -2.64 -10.27 2.84
C HIS A 103 -3.35 -10.65 1.53
N GLU A 104 -2.86 -10.17 0.41
CA GLU A 104 -3.35 -10.50 -0.93
C GLU A 104 -2.20 -10.78 -1.90
N ALA A 105 -2.48 -11.50 -2.98
CA ALA A 105 -1.55 -11.76 -4.05
C ALA A 105 -2.23 -11.60 -5.42
N ALA A 106 -1.43 -11.35 -6.46
CA ALA A 106 -1.91 -11.15 -7.82
C ALA A 106 -3.00 -10.06 -7.93
N CYS A 107 -2.79 -8.92 -7.27
CA CYS A 107 -3.69 -7.77 -7.35
C CYS A 107 -3.51 -7.07 -8.71
N VAL A 108 -4.24 -7.54 -9.72
CA VAL A 108 -4.18 -7.04 -11.11
C VAL A 108 -5.57 -6.62 -11.55
N ASN A 109 -5.73 -5.37 -11.99
CA ASN A 109 -7.01 -4.79 -12.43
C ASN A 109 -8.15 -4.95 -11.42
N TYR A 110 -7.84 -4.80 -10.14
CA TYR A 110 -8.79 -4.92 -9.05
C TYR A 110 -8.40 -4.00 -7.90
N ALA A 111 -9.37 -3.62 -7.06
CA ALA A 111 -9.10 -2.79 -5.89
C ALA A 111 -8.27 -3.54 -4.84
N THR A 112 -7.35 -2.83 -4.20
CA THR A 112 -6.56 -3.35 -3.07
C THR A 112 -7.43 -3.60 -1.85
N MET A 113 -7.06 -4.60 -1.07
CA MET A 113 -7.78 -5.00 0.13
C MET A 113 -7.17 -4.36 1.39
N HIS A 114 -8.02 -3.72 2.15
CA HIS A 114 -7.86 -3.44 3.58
C HIS A 114 -8.76 -4.38 4.36
N LEU A 115 -8.73 -4.29 5.68
CA LEU A 115 -9.55 -5.08 6.57
C LEU A 115 -10.31 -4.17 7.54
N ASN A 116 -11.57 -4.49 7.81
CA ASN A 116 -12.37 -3.79 8.81
C ASN A 116 -12.80 -4.79 9.89
N LEU A 117 -12.46 -4.52 11.15
CA LEU A 117 -12.74 -5.42 12.25
C LEU A 117 -14.14 -5.18 12.85
N ASP A 118 -14.93 -6.22 12.92
CA ASP A 118 -16.00 -6.29 13.92
C ASP A 118 -15.38 -6.73 15.26
N ASP A 119 -15.20 -5.76 16.14
CA ASP A 119 -14.57 -5.96 17.46
C ASP A 119 -15.46 -6.70 18.48
N LYS A 120 -16.71 -7.04 18.12
CA LYS A 120 -17.59 -7.87 18.94
C LYS A 120 -17.47 -9.35 18.60
N THR A 121 -17.29 -9.64 17.32
CA THR A 121 -17.18 -11.02 16.82
C THR A 121 -15.73 -11.43 16.51
N MET A 122 -14.77 -10.51 16.63
CA MET A 122 -13.36 -10.70 16.24
C MET A 122 -13.24 -11.17 14.78
N THR A 123 -14.05 -10.58 13.90
CA THR A 123 -14.08 -10.96 12.48
C THR A 123 -13.64 -9.77 11.64
N PHE A 124 -12.62 -9.96 10.82
CA PHE A 124 -12.25 -9.01 9.80
C PHE A 124 -13.07 -9.25 8.53
N SER A 125 -13.63 -8.19 7.97
CA SER A 125 -14.19 -8.19 6.62
C SER A 125 -13.24 -7.51 5.66
N SER A 126 -13.13 -8.03 4.45
CA SER A 126 -12.42 -7.34 3.38
C SER A 126 -13.04 -5.97 3.13
N TRP A 127 -12.18 -4.98 2.97
CA TRP A 127 -12.58 -3.59 2.73
C TRP A 127 -11.77 -3.04 1.56
N LEU A 128 -12.39 -2.98 0.39
CA LEU A 128 -11.71 -2.63 -0.84
C LEU A 128 -11.65 -1.11 -1.03
N THR A 129 -10.52 -0.62 -1.57
CA THR A 129 -10.37 0.78 -1.98
C THR A 129 -11.39 1.13 -3.07
N PRO A 130 -12.23 2.16 -2.87
CA PRO A 130 -13.16 2.61 -3.89
C PRO A 130 -12.48 3.47 -4.97
N ASP A 131 -13.08 3.50 -6.16
CA ASP A 131 -12.82 4.57 -7.11
C ASP A 131 -13.60 5.86 -6.75
N GLY A 132 -13.47 6.92 -7.55
CA GLY A 132 -14.19 8.18 -7.34
C GLY A 132 -15.72 8.10 -7.41
N GLN A 133 -16.28 6.96 -7.81
CA GLN A 133 -17.72 6.68 -7.85
C GLN A 133 -18.16 5.67 -6.78
N GLY A 134 -17.23 5.20 -5.96
CA GLY A 134 -17.45 4.21 -4.91
C GLY A 134 -17.42 2.76 -5.39
N MET A 135 -17.05 2.49 -6.66
CA MET A 135 -16.97 1.14 -7.20
C MET A 135 -15.61 0.51 -6.89
N LYS A 136 -15.58 -0.83 -6.84
CA LYS A 136 -14.40 -1.62 -6.44
C LYS A 136 -13.75 -2.39 -7.59
N GLY A 137 -14.45 -2.52 -8.71
CA GLY A 137 -13.91 -3.17 -9.90
C GLY A 137 -14.89 -3.20 -11.05
N TYR A 138 -14.38 -3.12 -12.26
CA TYR A 138 -15.12 -3.23 -13.51
C TYR A 138 -14.65 -4.49 -14.22
N ILE A 139 -15.49 -5.50 -14.24
CA ILE A 139 -15.11 -6.86 -14.60
C ILE A 139 -15.69 -7.23 -15.96
N GLN A 140 -14.82 -7.76 -16.81
CA GLN A 140 -15.21 -8.48 -18.01
C GLN A 140 -14.76 -9.94 -17.89
N THR A 141 -15.67 -10.88 -18.07
CA THR A 141 -15.34 -12.31 -17.99
C THR A 141 -14.61 -12.81 -19.23
N PRO A 142 -13.68 -13.79 -19.13
CA PRO A 142 -13.28 -14.47 -17.88
C PRO A 142 -12.38 -13.58 -17.00
N PHE A 143 -12.57 -13.64 -15.69
CA PHE A 143 -11.80 -12.85 -14.74
C PHE A 143 -11.58 -13.61 -13.42
N ASN A 144 -10.48 -13.32 -12.76
CA ASN A 144 -10.19 -13.82 -11.41
C ASN A 144 -9.85 -12.64 -10.50
N THR A 145 -10.41 -12.62 -9.30
CA THR A 145 -10.01 -11.66 -8.28
C THR A 145 -8.58 -11.93 -7.80
N PRO A 146 -7.92 -10.98 -7.12
CA PRO A 146 -6.73 -11.27 -6.34
C PRO A 146 -6.96 -12.44 -5.38
N TRP A 147 -5.87 -13.11 -5.01
CA TRP A 147 -5.91 -14.08 -3.94
C TRP A 147 -5.96 -13.38 -2.59
N ARG A 148 -6.84 -13.82 -1.71
CA ARG A 148 -6.85 -13.48 -0.30
C ARG A 148 -6.01 -14.53 0.40
N THR A 149 -4.93 -14.10 1.06
CA THR A 149 -3.92 -15.02 1.59
C THR A 149 -3.95 -15.05 3.11
N VAL A 150 -3.75 -16.23 3.66
CA VAL A 150 -3.56 -16.45 5.09
C VAL A 150 -2.33 -17.34 5.26
N MET A 151 -1.30 -16.80 5.89
CA MET A 151 -0.14 -17.58 6.35
C MET A 151 -0.29 -17.91 7.83
N VAL A 152 0.19 -19.08 8.22
CA VAL A 152 0.25 -19.50 9.62
C VAL A 152 1.56 -20.23 9.87
N SER A 153 2.28 -19.84 10.94
CA SER A 153 3.50 -20.51 11.40
C SER A 153 3.65 -20.37 12.91
N ASP A 154 4.43 -21.24 13.51
CA ASP A 154 4.89 -21.12 14.91
C ASP A 154 6.20 -20.33 15.02
N ASP A 155 6.79 -19.89 13.91
CA ASP A 155 8.00 -19.08 13.85
C ASP A 155 7.75 -17.78 13.07
N ALA A 156 7.97 -16.62 13.72
CA ALA A 156 7.83 -15.31 13.07
C ALA A 156 8.75 -15.12 11.84
N ARG A 157 9.88 -15.82 11.78
CA ARG A 157 10.85 -15.73 10.68
C ARG A 157 10.30 -16.32 9.38
N ASP A 158 9.39 -17.25 9.47
CA ASP A 158 8.76 -17.88 8.31
C ASP A 158 7.92 -16.89 7.52
N MET A 159 7.40 -15.82 8.17
CA MET A 159 6.70 -14.74 7.49
C MET A 159 7.59 -14.03 6.46
N LEU A 160 8.90 -13.93 6.72
CA LEU A 160 9.88 -13.34 5.80
C LEU A 160 10.38 -14.34 4.76
N ALA A 161 10.40 -15.63 5.09
CA ALA A 161 10.93 -16.68 4.23
C ALA A 161 9.88 -17.27 3.26
N SER A 162 8.59 -17.01 3.49
CA SER A 162 7.50 -17.57 2.70
C SER A 162 7.54 -17.15 1.25
N ASN A 163 7.22 -18.10 0.38
CA ASN A 163 6.99 -17.89 -1.04
C ASN A 163 5.50 -17.88 -1.41
N LEU A 164 4.58 -17.88 -0.44
CA LEU A 164 3.14 -17.98 -0.69
C LEU A 164 2.65 -16.93 -1.71
N ILE A 165 3.04 -15.67 -1.51
CA ILE A 165 2.64 -14.58 -2.42
C ILE A 165 3.18 -14.82 -3.84
N LEU A 166 4.43 -15.26 -3.97
CA LEU A 166 5.04 -15.56 -5.27
C LEU A 166 4.37 -16.77 -5.94
N ASN A 167 4.07 -17.82 -5.18
CA ASN A 167 3.42 -19.04 -5.67
C ASN A 167 1.98 -18.81 -6.15
N LEU A 168 1.33 -17.75 -5.67
CA LEU A 168 -0.03 -17.38 -6.04
C LEU A 168 -0.08 -16.36 -7.20
N ASN A 169 1.05 -15.79 -7.59
CA ASN A 169 1.17 -14.96 -8.78
C ASN A 169 1.43 -15.79 -10.04
N GLU A 170 1.10 -15.23 -11.19
CA GLU A 170 1.48 -15.82 -12.47
C GLU A 170 3.00 -15.75 -12.65
N PRO A 171 3.61 -16.69 -13.37
CA PRO A 171 5.03 -16.63 -13.68
C PRO A 171 5.44 -15.33 -14.37
N CYS A 172 6.69 -14.91 -14.13
CA CYS A 172 7.26 -13.75 -14.80
C CYS A 172 7.17 -13.91 -16.33
N LYS A 173 6.67 -12.89 -17.01
CA LYS A 173 6.55 -12.84 -18.48
C LYS A 173 7.71 -12.11 -19.16
N ILE A 174 8.63 -11.56 -18.38
CA ILE A 174 9.85 -10.92 -18.91
C ILE A 174 10.87 -12.01 -19.20
N GLU A 175 11.20 -12.20 -20.47
CA GLU A 175 12.11 -13.27 -20.90
C GLU A 175 13.55 -13.07 -20.40
N ASP A 176 14.06 -11.82 -20.48
CA ASP A 176 15.38 -11.45 -19.97
C ASP A 176 15.25 -10.49 -18.79
N THR A 177 15.56 -10.96 -17.59
CA THR A 177 15.58 -10.19 -16.34
C THR A 177 16.98 -9.77 -15.90
N SER A 178 18.02 -10.00 -16.72
CA SER A 178 19.42 -9.74 -16.36
C SER A 178 19.73 -8.26 -16.08
N TRP A 179 18.91 -7.36 -16.62
CA TRP A 179 19.02 -5.91 -16.40
C TRP A 179 18.46 -5.45 -15.04
N ILE A 180 17.63 -6.27 -14.38
CA ILE A 180 17.07 -5.96 -13.05
C ILE A 180 18.14 -6.25 -12.00
N LYS A 181 18.65 -5.20 -11.39
CA LYS A 181 19.70 -5.30 -10.36
C LYS A 181 19.32 -4.46 -9.14
N PRO A 182 19.56 -4.95 -7.92
CA PRO A 182 19.52 -4.11 -6.73
C PRO A 182 20.54 -2.98 -6.86
N VAL A 183 20.13 -1.75 -6.57
CA VAL A 183 20.97 -0.57 -6.71
C VAL A 183 20.98 0.25 -5.42
N LYS A 184 22.06 1.02 -5.25
CA LYS A 184 22.12 2.08 -4.23
C LYS A 184 21.89 3.42 -4.91
N TYR A 185 21.01 4.23 -4.33
CA TYR A 185 20.70 5.55 -4.87
C TYR A 185 20.68 6.63 -3.78
N CYS A 186 20.78 7.89 -4.18
CA CYS A 186 20.41 9.02 -3.34
C CYS A 186 19.20 9.73 -3.93
N GLY A 187 18.36 10.28 -3.06
CA GLY A 187 17.14 10.99 -3.45
C GLY A 187 17.22 12.48 -3.13
N VAL A 188 16.71 13.33 -4.01
CA VAL A 188 16.65 14.77 -3.80
C VAL A 188 15.64 15.18 -2.71
N TRP A 189 14.77 14.27 -2.33
CA TRP A 189 13.76 14.40 -1.27
C TRP A 189 14.34 14.85 0.08
N TRP A 190 15.56 14.44 0.42
CA TRP A 190 16.17 14.72 1.71
C TRP A 190 16.31 16.21 2.05
N GLU A 191 16.52 17.08 1.06
CA GLU A 191 16.61 18.52 1.32
C GLU A 191 15.30 19.08 1.88
N MET A 192 14.15 18.53 1.44
CA MET A 192 12.83 18.91 1.93
C MET A 192 12.59 18.37 3.34
N ILE A 193 12.87 17.09 3.58
CA ILE A 193 12.70 16.45 4.90
C ILE A 193 13.52 17.17 5.98
N VAL A 194 14.75 17.57 5.67
CA VAL A 194 15.60 18.30 6.62
C VAL A 194 15.37 19.81 6.61
N GLY A 195 14.35 20.31 5.92
CA GLY A 195 13.97 21.73 5.90
C GLY A 195 14.96 22.66 5.19
N LYS A 196 15.84 22.14 4.34
CA LYS A 196 16.84 22.92 3.59
C LYS A 196 16.41 23.32 2.19
N GLY A 197 15.33 22.77 1.71
CA GLY A 197 14.78 23.05 0.40
C GLY A 197 13.28 22.92 0.37
N THR A 198 12.64 23.51 -0.62
CA THR A 198 11.23 23.33 -0.93
C THR A 198 11.07 22.93 -2.39
N TRP A 199 10.00 22.24 -2.72
CA TRP A 199 9.64 22.00 -4.11
C TRP A 199 8.83 23.14 -4.68
N SER A 200 8.09 23.87 -3.84
CA SER A 200 7.37 25.06 -4.26
C SER A 200 8.35 26.13 -4.74
N TYR A 201 8.05 26.69 -5.90
CA TYR A 201 8.76 27.85 -6.44
C TYR A 201 8.51 29.12 -5.63
N THR A 202 7.29 29.26 -5.12
CA THR A 202 6.79 30.47 -4.46
C THR A 202 6.02 30.14 -3.20
N ASN A 203 5.97 31.08 -2.26
CA ASN A 203 5.08 31.05 -1.10
C ASN A 203 3.81 31.90 -1.31
N ASP A 204 3.68 32.54 -2.49
CA ASP A 204 2.53 33.42 -2.78
C ASP A 204 1.25 32.63 -3.08
N LEU A 205 1.36 31.32 -3.39
CA LEU A 205 0.25 30.45 -3.73
C LEU A 205 0.26 29.18 -2.89
N PRO A 206 -0.89 28.71 -2.40
CA PRO A 206 -0.99 27.46 -1.64
C PRO A 206 -0.79 26.22 -2.52
N SER A 207 -1.08 26.33 -3.80
CA SER A 207 -0.89 25.28 -4.82
C SER A 207 -0.68 25.91 -6.19
N VAL A 208 -0.10 25.14 -7.09
CA VAL A 208 0.12 25.54 -8.49
C VAL A 208 -0.52 24.51 -9.42
N HIS A 209 -1.02 24.99 -10.56
CA HIS A 209 -1.64 24.15 -11.59
C HIS A 209 -1.02 24.47 -12.94
N LEU A 210 -0.49 23.47 -13.60
CA LEU A 210 0.14 23.62 -14.91
C LEU A 210 -0.84 24.20 -15.92
N GLY A 211 -0.40 25.19 -16.68
CA GLY A 211 -1.22 25.90 -17.66
C GLY A 211 -2.24 26.91 -17.09
N GLN A 212 -2.39 26.99 -15.76
CA GLN A 212 -3.30 27.94 -15.09
C GLN A 212 -2.55 28.96 -14.26
N THR A 213 -1.44 28.53 -13.63
CA THR A 213 -0.64 29.38 -12.75
C THR A 213 0.27 30.30 -13.58
N ASP A 214 0.12 31.59 -13.39
CA ASP A 214 0.99 32.61 -14.00
C ASP A 214 2.21 32.86 -13.11
N TYR A 215 3.27 32.11 -13.32
CA TYR A 215 4.52 32.20 -12.56
C TYR A 215 5.21 33.57 -12.69
N THR A 216 4.91 34.37 -13.73
CA THR A 216 5.50 35.70 -13.89
C THR A 216 5.03 36.68 -12.82
N LYS A 217 3.93 36.39 -12.15
CA LYS A 217 3.38 37.16 -11.04
C LYS A 217 3.83 36.71 -9.66
N CYS A 218 4.55 35.58 -9.59
CA CYS A 218 5.01 34.99 -8.33
C CYS A 218 6.45 35.37 -8.03
N LYS A 219 6.78 35.53 -6.75
CA LYS A 219 8.16 35.71 -6.31
C LYS A 219 8.78 34.37 -5.93
N PRO A 220 10.03 34.10 -6.37
CA PRO A 220 10.77 32.92 -5.91
C PRO A 220 10.93 32.96 -4.38
N ASN A 221 10.73 31.81 -3.72
CA ASN A 221 10.88 31.73 -2.25
C ASN A 221 12.35 31.63 -1.78
N GLY A 222 13.29 31.51 -2.70
CA GLY A 222 14.73 31.43 -2.39
C GLY A 222 15.21 30.06 -1.90
N THR A 223 14.30 29.13 -1.62
CA THR A 223 14.60 27.78 -1.14
C THR A 223 14.18 26.68 -2.13
N HIS A 224 13.69 27.07 -3.31
CA HIS A 224 13.26 26.13 -4.35
C HIS A 224 14.38 25.20 -4.80
N SER A 225 14.18 23.91 -4.62
CA SER A 225 15.16 22.85 -4.90
C SER A 225 14.90 22.07 -6.19
N ALA A 226 13.73 22.21 -6.79
CA ALA A 226 13.36 21.52 -8.04
C ALA A 226 13.99 22.20 -9.26
N ASN A 227 15.31 22.15 -9.37
CA ASN A 227 16.06 22.81 -10.43
C ASN A 227 17.29 21.99 -10.90
N ASN A 228 17.77 22.32 -12.08
CA ASN A 228 18.87 21.59 -12.73
C ASN A 228 20.18 21.64 -11.94
N GLU A 229 20.47 22.71 -11.25
CA GLU A 229 21.71 22.84 -10.45
C GLU A 229 21.72 21.82 -9.31
N LYS A 230 20.61 21.70 -8.60
CA LYS A 230 20.47 20.73 -7.51
C LYS A 230 20.56 19.29 -8.02
N VAL A 231 19.86 18.96 -9.09
CA VAL A 231 19.92 17.59 -9.66
C VAL A 231 21.34 17.24 -10.09
N LYS A 232 22.05 18.15 -10.75
CA LYS A 232 23.46 17.93 -11.14
C LYS A 232 24.34 17.67 -9.92
N ARG A 233 24.17 18.40 -8.83
CA ARG A 233 24.92 18.16 -7.58
C ARG A 233 24.66 16.78 -7.01
N TYR A 234 23.41 16.29 -7.03
CA TYR A 234 23.09 14.92 -6.60
C TYR A 234 23.71 13.87 -7.53
N ILE A 235 23.70 14.10 -8.85
CA ILE A 235 24.36 13.22 -9.83
C ILE A 235 25.88 13.16 -9.56
N ASP A 236 26.53 14.31 -9.38
CA ASP A 236 27.95 14.37 -9.07
C ASP A 236 28.29 13.70 -7.74
N PHE A 237 27.43 13.88 -6.73
CA PHE A 237 27.57 13.19 -5.45
C PHE A 237 27.42 11.67 -5.60
N ALA A 238 26.42 11.20 -6.33
CA ALA A 238 26.23 9.79 -6.59
C ALA A 238 27.45 9.17 -7.29
N ALA A 239 27.89 9.79 -8.36
CA ALA A 239 29.05 9.34 -9.12
C ALA A 239 30.33 9.27 -8.27
N LYS A 240 30.57 10.31 -7.46
CA LYS A 240 31.75 10.38 -6.57
C LYS A 240 31.74 9.33 -5.47
N ASN A 241 30.56 8.93 -5.01
CA ASN A 241 30.41 8.02 -3.87
C ASN A 241 30.02 6.59 -4.27
N GLY A 242 30.06 6.23 -5.54
CA GLY A 242 29.78 4.89 -6.02
C GLY A 242 28.31 4.49 -5.83
N LEU A 243 27.40 5.46 -5.95
CA LEU A 243 25.96 5.20 -6.01
C LEU A 243 25.55 5.04 -7.47
N ASP A 244 24.64 4.11 -7.72
CA ASP A 244 24.26 3.71 -9.08
C ASP A 244 23.26 4.69 -9.72
N GLN A 245 22.42 5.33 -8.90
CA GLN A 245 21.29 6.13 -9.39
C GLN A 245 21.01 7.36 -8.50
N VAL A 246 20.26 8.29 -9.07
CA VAL A 246 19.64 9.42 -8.36
C VAL A 246 18.14 9.34 -8.57
N LEU A 247 17.38 9.35 -7.47
CA LEU A 247 15.92 9.43 -7.48
C LEU A 247 15.50 10.91 -7.44
N VAL A 248 14.72 11.31 -8.43
CA VAL A 248 14.06 12.62 -8.47
C VAL A 248 12.57 12.36 -8.46
N GLU A 249 11.91 12.72 -7.37
CA GLU A 249 10.47 12.48 -7.20
C GLU A 249 9.77 13.67 -6.55
N GLY A 250 8.44 13.68 -6.61
CA GLY A 250 7.59 14.69 -5.99
C GLY A 250 7.61 16.06 -6.65
N TRP A 251 8.25 16.22 -7.81
CA TRP A 251 8.32 17.48 -8.55
C TRP A 251 7.24 17.62 -9.63
N ASN A 252 6.23 16.83 -9.53
CA ASN A 252 5.07 16.86 -10.42
C ASN A 252 3.95 17.73 -9.84
N GLU A 253 3.06 18.16 -10.71
CA GLU A 253 1.87 18.93 -10.31
C GLU A 253 1.00 18.12 -9.34
N GLY A 254 0.46 18.78 -8.32
CA GLY A 254 -0.43 18.18 -7.35
C GLY A 254 0.21 17.75 -6.02
N TRP A 255 1.45 18.11 -5.83
CA TRP A 255 2.17 17.90 -4.55
C TRP A 255 2.19 19.16 -3.70
#